data_ad6cd3cd3b4787dc2f2dab62c0d7338d
#
_entry.id   ad6cd3cd3b4787dc2f2dab62c0d7338d
#
_cell.length_a   1.000
_cell.length_b   1.000
_cell.length_c   1.000
_cell.angle_alpha   90.00
_cell.angle_beta   90.00
_cell.angle_gamma   90.00
#
_symmetry.space_group_name_H-M   'P 1'
#
loop_
_entity.id
_entity.type
_entity.pdbx_description
1 polymer ?
#
loop_
_entity_poly.entity_id
_entity_poly.type
_entity_poly.pdbx_seq_one_letter_code
_entity_poly.pdbx_strand_id
1 'polypeptide(L)'
;LQNLRDTLSQGMDNVRSSVHDLHDDALDLQVTLQRLLKDYSFCDGTLEYDVLHPLSQQTIYHILAIVKESMNNTMKHSNATKYSITVREQPAFYQLILRDNGTRHSSVPWQTRGIGLSNMQERVADMHGYLNITHTSGFQIYITLPKEDKP
;
A
#
# COMPACT_ATOMS: atom_id res chain seq x y z
N LEU A 1 -0.46 24.44 -2.55
CA LEU A 1 -1.00 24.33 -2.84
C LEU A 1 -0.79 24.14 -3.13
N GLN A 2 -0.23 23.82 -3.36
CA GLN A 2 -0.56 23.75 -3.93
C GLN A 2 -0.98 23.40 -3.77
N ASN A 3 -1.01 23.02 -3.50
CA ASN A 3 -1.78 22.77 -3.80
C ASN A 3 -2.54 23.01 -3.80
N LEU A 4 -2.66 22.76 -3.60
CA LEU A 4 -3.66 22.83 -3.94
C LEU A 4 -3.66 23.18 -4.35
N ARG A 5 -3.10 23.20 -4.55
CA ARG A 5 -3.40 23.41 -5.30
C ARG A 5 -3.20 23.11 -5.47
N ASP A 6 -2.58 22.76 -5.32
CA ASP A 6 -2.78 22.61 -5.77
C ASP A 6 -3.30 22.35 -5.56
N THR A 7 -3.57 22.04 -5.27
CA THR A 7 -4.47 21.88 -5.32
C THR A 7 -5.19 22.34 -5.55
N LEU A 8 -5.28 22.54 -5.69
CA LEU A 8 -6.15 22.84 -6.27
C LEU A 8 -5.91 23.31 -6.91
N SER A 9 -5.21 23.64 -7.29
CA SER A 9 -5.27 23.86 -8.19
C SER A 9 -4.87 23.43 -8.47
N GLN A 10 -4.50 22.88 -8.27
CA GLN A 10 -4.67 22.52 -8.66
C GLN A 10 -5.38 22.45 -8.62
N GLY A 11 -5.77 22.44 -8.58
CA GLY A 11 -6.70 22.40 -8.62
C GLY A 11 -7.42 22.71 -9.18
N MET A 12 -7.59 23.16 -9.60
CA MET A 12 -8.23 23.16 -10.46
C MET A 12 -7.98 23.38 -11.45
N ASP A 13 -7.36 23.54 -11.70
CA ASP A 13 -7.14 23.47 -12.80
C ASP A 13 -7.06 22.77 -13.20
N ASN A 14 -7.05 22.38 -12.70
CA ASN A 14 -7.28 21.45 -13.13
C ASN A 14 -8.35 20.96 -13.01
N VAL A 15 -9.00 21.48 -13.13
CA VAL A 15 -9.92 20.61 -13.10
C VAL A 15 -10.62 20.23 -14.27
N ARG A 16 -10.84 20.93 -15.20
CA ARG A 16 -11.34 20.74 -16.39
C ARG A 16 -10.90 19.69 -17.14
N SER A 17 -9.88 19.80 -17.43
CA SER A 17 -9.22 18.73 -18.06
C SER A 17 -9.10 17.60 -17.12
N SER A 18 -9.66 17.69 -15.97
CA SER A 18 -9.41 16.71 -14.92
C SER A 18 -9.87 15.31 -15.29
N VAL A 19 -10.94 15.16 -16.04
CA VAL A 19 -11.34 13.81 -16.44
C VAL A 19 -10.32 13.19 -17.38
N HIS A 20 -9.85 13.98 -18.33
CA HIS A 20 -8.81 13.52 -19.24
C HIS A 20 -7.51 13.27 -18.48
N ASP A 21 -7.15 14.19 -17.58
CA ASP A 21 -5.95 14.06 -16.80
C ASP A 21 -5.99 12.83 -15.89
N LEU A 22 -7.14 12.53 -15.30
CA LEU A 22 -7.25 11.34 -14.46
C LEU A 22 -7.03 10.07 -15.26
N HIS A 23 -7.50 10.05 -16.49
CA HIS A 23 -7.28 8.90 -17.34
C HIS A 23 -5.82 8.77 -17.73
N ASP A 24 -5.19 9.88 -18.10
CA ASP A 24 -3.79 9.88 -18.49
C ASP A 24 -2.87 9.67 -17.28
N ASP A 25 -3.31 10.13 -16.11
CA ASP A 25 -2.53 10.05 -14.89
C ASP A 25 -2.84 8.82 -14.07
N ALA A 26 -3.49 7.82 -14.66
CA ALA A 26 -3.78 6.58 -13.97
C ALA A 26 -2.48 5.99 -13.42
N LEU A 27 -2.52 5.61 -12.15
CA LEU A 27 -1.35 5.08 -11.50
C LEU A 27 -1.06 3.66 -11.96
N ASP A 28 0.20 3.39 -12.19
CA ASP A 28 0.70 2.05 -12.42
C ASP A 28 1.21 1.54 -11.07
N LEU A 29 0.59 0.51 -10.55
CA LEU A 29 0.92 0.04 -9.21
C LEU A 29 2.36 -0.43 -9.12
N GLN A 30 2.81 -1.21 -10.10
CA GLN A 30 4.17 -1.74 -10.09
C GLN A 30 5.20 -0.62 -10.07
N VAL A 31 5.05 0.34 -10.98
CA VAL A 31 5.99 1.46 -11.09
C VAL A 31 5.99 2.29 -9.81
N THR A 32 4.80 2.53 -9.25
CA THR A 32 4.68 3.33 -8.04
C THR A 32 5.32 2.63 -6.85
N LEU A 33 5.11 1.32 -6.72
CA LEU A 33 5.73 0.56 -5.64
C LEU A 33 7.25 0.55 -5.77
N GLN A 34 7.76 0.41 -7.00
CA GLN A 34 9.20 0.46 -7.23
C GLN A 34 9.78 1.80 -6.79
N ARG A 35 9.06 2.89 -7.10
CA ARG A 35 9.52 4.22 -6.71
C ARG A 35 9.49 4.40 -5.20
N LEU A 36 8.44 3.93 -4.54
CA LEU A 36 8.36 4.01 -3.08
C LEU A 36 9.52 3.28 -2.43
N LEU A 37 9.86 2.10 -2.92
CA LEU A 37 10.97 1.33 -2.35
C LEU A 37 12.31 1.99 -2.63
N LYS A 38 12.49 2.55 -3.81
CA LYS A 38 13.72 3.23 -4.16
C LYS A 38 13.98 4.43 -3.26
N ASP A 39 12.93 5.13 -2.89
CA ASP A 39 13.03 6.32 -2.05
C ASP A 39 13.04 6.00 -0.55
N TYR A 40 12.90 4.73 -0.18
CA TYR A 40 12.80 4.30 1.21
C TYR A 40 14.20 4.07 1.76
N SER A 41 14.78 5.11 2.37
CA SER A 41 16.15 5.03 2.85
C SER A 41 16.30 4.22 4.13
N PHE A 42 15.21 3.92 4.84
CA PHE A 42 15.27 3.19 6.09
C PHE A 42 15.69 1.72 5.90
N CYS A 43 15.21 1.09 4.84
CA CYS A 43 15.48 -0.32 4.57
C CYS A 43 15.85 -0.51 3.11
N ASP A 44 16.59 -1.60 2.82
CA ASP A 44 16.69 -2.10 1.46
C ASP A 44 15.35 -2.71 1.09
N GLY A 45 14.78 -2.26 -0.01
CA GLY A 45 13.46 -2.71 -0.42
C GLY A 45 13.51 -3.62 -1.62
N THR A 46 12.64 -4.64 -1.62
CA THR A 46 12.49 -5.53 -2.78
C THR A 46 11.02 -5.63 -3.12
N LEU A 47 10.75 -5.81 -4.41
CA LEU A 47 9.39 -5.97 -4.93
C LEU A 47 9.31 -7.24 -5.76
N GLU A 48 8.32 -8.06 -5.44
CA GLU A 48 7.93 -9.18 -6.28
C GLU A 48 6.54 -8.86 -6.81
N TYR A 49 6.39 -8.79 -8.12
CA TYR A 49 5.15 -8.34 -8.73
C TYR A 49 4.76 -9.30 -9.84
N ASP A 50 3.67 -10.04 -9.64
CA ASP A 50 3.21 -11.05 -10.59
C ASP A 50 1.71 -10.88 -10.76
N VAL A 51 1.33 -9.90 -11.57
CA VAL A 51 -0.07 -9.56 -11.82
C VAL A 51 -0.28 -9.48 -13.31
N LEU A 52 -1.21 -10.28 -13.81
CA LEU A 52 -1.55 -10.30 -15.22
C LEU A 52 -2.70 -9.34 -15.54
N HIS A 53 -3.72 -9.33 -14.70
CA HIS A 53 -4.91 -8.49 -14.93
C HIS A 53 -4.85 -7.28 -14.01
N PRO A 54 -4.94 -6.07 -14.59
CA PRO A 54 -4.77 -4.86 -13.79
C PRO A 54 -5.86 -4.69 -12.74
N LEU A 55 -5.48 -4.10 -11.62
CA LEU A 55 -6.40 -3.74 -10.55
C LEU A 55 -7.07 -2.41 -10.89
N SER A 56 -8.24 -2.18 -10.29
CA SER A 56 -8.92 -0.90 -10.47
C SER A 56 -8.12 0.21 -9.81
N GLN A 57 -8.31 1.44 -10.26
CA GLN A 57 -7.63 2.59 -9.68
C GLN A 57 -7.98 2.77 -8.21
N GLN A 58 -9.23 2.49 -7.85
CA GLN A 58 -9.64 2.59 -6.45
C GLN A 58 -8.86 1.59 -5.58
N THR A 59 -8.72 0.35 -6.05
CA THR A 59 -7.94 -0.65 -5.33
C THR A 59 -6.48 -0.24 -5.24
N ILE A 60 -5.92 0.31 -6.31
CA ILE A 60 -4.54 0.77 -6.31
C ILE A 60 -4.33 1.86 -5.25
N TYR A 61 -5.24 2.83 -5.15
CA TYR A 61 -5.14 3.87 -4.13
C TYR A 61 -5.17 3.29 -2.72
N HIS A 62 -6.04 2.31 -2.47
CA HIS A 62 -6.09 1.66 -1.16
C HIS A 62 -4.79 0.91 -0.87
N ILE A 63 -4.29 0.17 -1.84
CA ILE A 63 -3.04 -0.58 -1.66
C ILE A 63 -1.89 0.37 -1.36
N LEU A 64 -1.78 1.47 -2.11
CA LEU A 64 -0.70 2.42 -1.89
C LEU A 64 -0.76 3.05 -0.50
N ALA A 65 -1.96 3.37 -0.02
CA ALA A 65 -2.11 3.91 1.33
C ALA A 65 -1.69 2.90 2.38
N ILE A 66 -2.06 1.63 2.18
CA ILE A 66 -1.68 0.55 3.09
C ILE A 66 -0.16 0.37 3.12
N VAL A 67 0.46 0.35 1.93
CA VAL A 67 1.90 0.19 1.83
C VAL A 67 2.63 1.33 2.52
N LYS A 68 2.21 2.57 2.27
CA LYS A 68 2.86 3.72 2.89
C LYS A 68 2.75 3.68 4.40
N GLU A 69 1.59 3.28 4.92
CA GLU A 69 1.41 3.16 6.36
C GLU A 69 2.30 2.06 6.93
N SER A 70 2.39 0.93 6.24
CA SER A 70 3.25 -0.18 6.64
C SER A 70 4.72 0.24 6.68
N MET A 71 5.18 0.93 5.64
CA MET A 71 6.57 1.40 5.58
C MET A 71 6.87 2.39 6.70
N ASN A 72 5.91 3.27 7.00
CA ASN A 72 6.05 4.22 8.08
C ASN A 72 6.11 3.51 9.44
N ASN A 73 5.28 2.49 9.63
CA ASN A 73 5.28 1.72 10.86
C ASN A 73 6.61 0.99 11.07
N THR A 74 7.16 0.41 10.00
CA THR A 74 8.46 -0.25 10.08
C THR A 74 9.54 0.76 10.50
N MET A 75 9.52 1.94 9.91
CA MET A 75 10.51 2.96 10.25
C MET A 75 10.39 3.40 11.71
N LYS A 76 9.17 3.55 12.21
CA LYS A 76 8.96 4.06 13.57
C LYS A 76 9.16 3.01 14.65
N HIS A 77 8.87 1.75 14.36
CA HIS A 77 8.73 0.75 15.42
C HIS A 77 9.63 -0.47 15.24
N SER A 78 10.47 -0.51 14.24
CA SER A 78 11.25 -1.69 13.92
C SER A 78 12.72 -1.35 13.77
N ASN A 79 13.57 -2.34 13.98
CA ASN A 79 15.00 -2.24 13.67
C ASN A 79 15.32 -2.95 12.35
N ALA A 80 14.36 -3.04 11.47
CA ALA A 80 14.52 -3.75 10.20
C ALA A 80 15.57 -3.10 9.32
N THR A 81 16.22 -3.93 8.51
CA THR A 81 17.15 -3.49 7.47
C THR A 81 16.65 -3.83 6.08
N LYS A 82 15.64 -4.69 5.98
CA LYS A 82 15.06 -5.11 4.71
C LYS A 82 13.55 -5.05 4.81
N TYR A 83 12.95 -4.61 3.71
CA TYR A 83 11.51 -4.52 3.59
C TYR A 83 11.11 -5.09 2.23
N SER A 84 10.09 -5.93 2.19
CA SER A 84 9.66 -6.53 0.94
C SER A 84 8.19 -6.33 0.71
N ILE A 85 7.84 -6.17 -0.56
CA ILE A 85 6.47 -6.08 -1.02
C ILE A 85 6.27 -7.19 -2.04
N THR A 86 5.23 -7.99 -1.87
CA THR A 86 4.84 -9.01 -2.83
C THR A 86 3.41 -8.76 -3.25
N VAL A 87 3.19 -8.69 -4.56
CA VAL A 87 1.86 -8.59 -5.13
C VAL A 87 1.71 -9.73 -6.11
N ARG A 88 0.76 -10.61 -5.86
CA ARG A 88 0.52 -11.76 -6.73
C ARG A 88 -0.95 -11.88 -7.08
N GLU A 89 -1.19 -12.24 -8.32
CA GLU A 89 -2.54 -12.56 -8.75
C GLU A 89 -2.75 -14.05 -8.68
N GLN A 90 -3.84 -14.46 -8.05
CA GLN A 90 -4.31 -15.85 -8.03
C GLN A 90 -5.59 -15.91 -8.86
N PRO A 91 -6.10 -17.12 -9.16
CA PRO A 91 -7.31 -17.20 -10.00
C PRO A 91 -8.49 -16.41 -9.46
N ALA A 92 -8.71 -16.39 -8.15
CA ALA A 92 -9.90 -15.77 -7.57
C ALA A 92 -9.61 -14.51 -6.77
N PHE A 93 -8.34 -14.19 -6.49
CA PHE A 93 -8.01 -13.09 -5.61
C PHE A 93 -6.60 -12.59 -5.88
N TYR A 94 -6.27 -11.43 -5.31
CA TYR A 94 -4.91 -10.91 -5.29
C TYR A 94 -4.34 -11.05 -3.90
N GLN A 95 -3.03 -11.28 -3.81
CA GLN A 95 -2.31 -11.31 -2.55
C GLN A 95 -1.39 -10.12 -2.45
N LEU A 96 -1.39 -9.47 -1.30
CA LEU A 96 -0.43 -8.41 -0.98
C LEU A 96 0.26 -8.82 0.31
N ILE A 97 1.58 -8.93 0.28
CA ILE A 97 2.36 -9.32 1.45
C ILE A 97 3.41 -8.24 1.69
N LEU A 98 3.38 -7.65 2.88
CA LEU A 98 4.32 -6.62 3.30
C LEU A 98 5.08 -7.17 4.48
N ARG A 99 6.42 -7.17 4.38
CA ARG A 99 7.23 -7.82 5.41
C ARG A 99 8.50 -7.05 5.67
N ASP A 100 8.86 -6.91 6.96
CA ASP A 100 10.18 -6.45 7.34
C ASP A 100 10.91 -7.59 8.06
N ASN A 101 12.23 -7.44 8.19
CA ASN A 101 13.07 -8.45 8.86
C ASN A 101 13.48 -8.04 10.26
N GLY A 102 12.74 -7.12 10.88
CA GLY A 102 13.08 -6.65 12.21
C GLY A 102 12.98 -7.73 13.25
N THR A 103 13.90 -7.70 14.20
CA THR A 103 13.91 -8.62 15.33
C THR A 103 13.46 -7.95 16.60
N ARG A 104 13.36 -6.62 16.60
CA ARG A 104 12.96 -5.85 17.75
C ARG A 104 11.94 -4.79 17.31
N HIS A 105 10.80 -4.82 17.95
CA HIS A 105 9.72 -3.90 17.66
C HIS A 105 9.33 -3.18 18.94
N SER A 106 8.47 -2.17 18.79
CA SER A 106 7.96 -1.43 19.93
C SER A 106 7.36 -2.38 20.97
N SER A 107 7.53 -2.07 22.25
CA SER A 107 6.90 -2.84 23.31
C SER A 107 5.39 -2.69 23.32
N VAL A 108 4.87 -1.68 22.64
CA VAL A 108 3.41 -1.49 22.51
C VAL A 108 2.88 -2.54 21.54
N PRO A 109 1.86 -3.31 21.94
CA PRO A 109 1.27 -4.30 21.02
C PRO A 109 0.80 -3.62 19.74
N TRP A 110 0.99 -4.30 18.62
CA TRP A 110 0.62 -3.72 17.33
C TRP A 110 -0.86 -3.33 17.27
N GLN A 111 -1.71 -4.03 18.03
CA GLN A 111 -3.14 -3.74 18.07
C GLN A 111 -3.45 -2.35 18.64
N THR A 112 -2.52 -1.80 19.41
CA THR A 112 -2.74 -0.51 20.08
C THR A 112 -1.76 0.56 19.61
N ARG A 113 -1.00 0.29 18.54
CA ARG A 113 0.04 1.22 18.09
C ARG A 113 -0.48 2.50 17.48
N GLY A 114 -1.75 2.58 17.26
CA GLY A 114 -2.31 3.80 16.79
C GLY A 114 -3.23 3.61 15.61
N ILE A 115 -3.61 4.74 15.09
CA ILE A 115 -4.70 4.82 14.14
C ILE A 115 -4.35 4.23 12.78
N GLY A 116 -3.06 4.16 12.45
CA GLY A 116 -2.63 3.65 11.14
C GLY A 116 -3.09 2.23 10.86
N LEU A 117 -2.97 1.33 11.87
CA LEU A 117 -3.39 -0.05 11.69
C LEU A 117 -4.91 -0.17 11.60
N SER A 118 -5.64 0.66 12.34
CA SER A 118 -7.08 0.71 12.26
C SER A 118 -7.52 1.14 10.86
N ASN A 119 -6.89 2.18 10.32
CA ASN A 119 -7.21 2.65 8.97
C ASN A 119 -6.89 1.59 7.93
N MET A 120 -5.81 0.84 8.13
CA MET A 120 -5.43 -0.24 7.23
C MET A 120 -6.52 -1.32 7.20
N GLN A 121 -7.01 -1.70 8.37
CA GLN A 121 -8.09 -2.68 8.47
C GLN A 121 -9.36 -2.19 7.77
N GLU A 122 -9.69 -0.91 7.94
CA GLU A 122 -10.85 -0.33 7.27
C GLU A 122 -10.71 -0.34 5.76
N ARG A 123 -9.52 -0.01 5.26
CA ARG A 123 -9.29 -0.03 3.81
C ARG A 123 -9.44 -1.42 3.23
N VAL A 124 -8.92 -2.41 3.95
CA VAL A 124 -9.04 -3.81 3.49
C VAL A 124 -10.50 -4.24 3.51
N ALA A 125 -11.24 -3.85 4.55
CA ALA A 125 -12.67 -4.16 4.64
C ALA A 125 -13.45 -3.49 3.50
N ASP A 126 -13.09 -2.27 3.13
CA ASP A 126 -13.73 -1.57 2.02
C ASP A 126 -13.55 -2.30 0.69
N MET A 127 -12.47 -3.06 0.57
CA MET A 127 -12.19 -3.87 -0.61
C MET A 127 -12.70 -5.30 -0.47
N HIS A 128 -13.47 -5.58 0.58
CA HIS A 128 -13.97 -6.92 0.89
C HIS A 128 -12.85 -7.93 1.05
N GLY A 129 -11.71 -7.47 1.54
CA GLY A 129 -10.53 -8.28 1.68
C GLY A 129 -10.37 -8.88 3.07
N TYR A 130 -9.29 -9.62 3.23
CA TYR A 130 -8.91 -10.24 4.48
C TYR A 130 -7.51 -9.77 4.85
N LEU A 131 -7.31 -9.48 6.12
CA LEU A 131 -6.02 -9.00 6.63
C LEU A 131 -5.59 -9.88 7.80
N ASN A 132 -4.32 -10.29 7.77
CA ASN A 132 -3.73 -11.03 8.87
C ASN A 132 -2.33 -10.48 9.14
N ILE A 133 -2.01 -10.28 10.41
CA ILE A 133 -0.72 -9.74 10.82
C ILE A 133 -0.04 -10.78 11.69
N THR A 134 1.22 -11.08 11.35
CA THR A 134 2.05 -11.99 12.16
C THR A 134 3.31 -11.25 12.58
N HIS A 135 3.88 -11.70 13.68
CA HIS A 135 5.01 -11.01 14.31
C HIS A 135 5.90 -12.03 14.99
N THR A 136 6.39 -12.99 14.21
CA THR A 136 7.25 -14.04 14.77
C THR A 136 8.70 -13.87 14.36
N SER A 137 8.97 -13.72 13.06
CA SER A 137 10.32 -13.50 12.58
C SER A 137 10.34 -12.31 11.67
N GLY A 138 10.00 -11.14 12.25
CA GLY A 138 9.73 -9.93 11.51
C GLY A 138 8.25 -9.66 11.53
N PHE A 139 7.87 -8.47 11.09
CA PHE A 139 6.48 -8.06 11.06
C PHE A 139 5.94 -8.29 9.66
N GLN A 140 4.86 -9.05 9.55
CA GLN A 140 4.29 -9.36 8.25
C GLN A 140 2.80 -9.03 8.22
N ILE A 141 2.41 -8.33 7.17
CA ILE A 141 1.00 -8.05 6.88
C ILE A 141 0.63 -8.84 5.64
N TYR A 142 -0.36 -9.69 5.77
CA TYR A 142 -0.84 -10.53 4.69
C TYR A 142 -2.26 -10.12 4.35
N ILE A 143 -2.50 -9.76 3.10
CA ILE A 143 -3.80 -9.28 2.65
C ILE A 143 -4.22 -10.05 1.42
N THR A 144 -5.47 -10.47 1.39
CA THR A 144 -6.07 -11.01 0.17
C THR A 144 -7.24 -10.12 -0.23
N LEU A 145 -7.35 -9.89 -1.53
CA LEU A 145 -8.38 -9.03 -2.10
C LEU A 145 -9.12 -9.84 -3.15
N PRO A 146 -10.43 -10.04 -3.00
CA PRO A 146 -11.17 -10.78 -4.02
C PRO A 146 -11.18 -10.00 -5.33
N LYS A 147 -11.18 -10.70 -6.44
CA LYS A 147 -11.33 -10.07 -7.73
C LYS A 147 -12.76 -9.57 -7.86
N GLU A 148 -12.90 -8.40 -8.47
CA GLU A 148 -14.24 -7.85 -8.68
C GLU A 148 -14.98 -8.67 -9.70
N ASP A 149 -16.26 -8.91 -9.42
CA ASP A 149 -17.10 -9.58 -10.38
C ASP A 149 -17.37 -8.62 -11.54
N LYS A 150 -17.27 -9.15 -12.73
CA LYS A 150 -17.61 -8.37 -13.91
C LYS A 150 -19.05 -8.64 -14.26
N PRO A 151 -19.83 -7.60 -14.50
CA PRO A 151 -21.22 -7.82 -14.92
C PRO A 151 -21.28 -8.51 -16.25
#